data_49d9c0d2cc8db44ee30405df753125d3
#
_entry.id   49d9c0d2cc8db44ee30405df753125d3
#
_cell.length_a   1.000
_cell.length_b   1.000
_cell.length_c   1.000
_cell.angle_alpha   90.00
_cell.angle_beta   90.00
_cell.angle_gamma   90.00
#
_symmetry.space_group_name_H-M   'P 1'
#
loop_
_entity.id
_entity.type
_entity.pdbx_description
1 polymer ?
#
loop_
_entity_poly.entity_id
_entity_poly.type
_entity_poly.pdbx_seq_one_letter_code
_entity_poly.pdbx_strand_id
1 'polypeptide(L)'
;MKFPLLLLVAASFSFAQWGGGGGGKSINDYKKISVSGREVYVYAPSNLADNSPLLMSFHGMDQDPNYQQSNTHWEAVADTAGFVVAYPKGATGYSTWDISGDQDTKWITQIIDQLAKDYKINTKRVYMSGFSMGGMLSYHAMGKIADKIAAFAPCSGYLMMGAGTAQRPVPIFHTHGTSDNVVGYDGLENNLKNYRNQFKCPSQAEVENNHPNSENKATLYTWGPCENGIYVKHLKLEGRQHSPSKADVSDIWNFVKEYDLDGPIGASKPESSSSEVASSSSEAKSSSSTGSGDGALSSSSRSHRSSSSAEITSSATEALPMDPSLRAVSVYKTSDSYIMVTGAQGKSITVFNSLGNVVSSTRALGSTQKVYTGAKGVYIVKVGTRTFKMSL
;
A
#
# COMPACT_ATOMS: atom_id res chain seq x y z
N MET A 1 24.05 -17.93 51.76
CA MET A 1 23.20 -17.59 50.62
C MET A 1 24.10 -16.99 49.53
N LYS A 2 24.38 -17.74 48.46
CA LYS A 2 25.23 -17.28 47.35
C LYS A 2 24.28 -16.92 46.20
N PHE A 3 24.23 -15.63 45.81
CA PHE A 3 23.52 -15.18 44.61
C PHE A 3 24.40 -15.44 43.37
N PRO A 4 23.86 -15.99 42.27
CA PRO A 4 24.58 -16.08 41.03
C PRO A 4 24.60 -14.73 40.32
N LEU A 5 25.79 -14.32 39.92
CA LEU A 5 26.08 -13.15 39.10
C LEU A 5 25.63 -13.45 37.67
N LEU A 6 24.57 -12.75 37.20
CA LEU A 6 24.09 -12.84 35.83
C LEU A 6 25.03 -12.01 34.94
N LEU A 7 25.83 -12.68 34.10
CA LEU A 7 26.69 -12.04 33.13
C LEU A 7 25.81 -11.54 31.96
N LEU A 8 25.60 -10.23 31.87
CA LEU A 8 25.05 -9.60 30.66
C LEU A 8 26.16 -9.63 29.59
N VAL A 9 26.01 -10.47 28.59
CA VAL A 9 26.81 -10.41 27.36
C VAL A 9 26.23 -9.29 26.49
N ALA A 10 26.83 -8.12 26.54
CA ALA A 10 26.58 -7.06 25.59
C ALA A 10 27.22 -7.48 24.26
N ALA A 11 26.41 -7.92 23.31
CA ALA A 11 26.83 -8.12 21.94
C ALA A 11 27.04 -6.74 21.28
N SER A 12 28.31 -6.33 21.22
CA SER A 12 28.71 -5.14 20.47
C SER A 12 28.56 -5.44 18.98
N PHE A 13 27.48 -4.99 18.35
CA PHE A 13 27.40 -4.96 16.90
C PHE A 13 28.34 -3.85 16.40
N SER A 14 29.49 -4.25 15.86
CA SER A 14 30.36 -3.37 15.12
C SER A 14 29.64 -2.94 13.84
N PHE A 15 29.24 -1.69 13.76
CA PHE A 15 28.85 -1.06 12.51
C PHE A 15 30.09 -1.04 11.60
N ALA A 16 30.12 -1.91 10.62
CA ALA A 16 31.06 -1.80 9.51
C ALA A 16 30.75 -0.50 8.78
N GLN A 17 31.64 0.48 8.92
CA GLN A 17 31.60 1.74 8.22
C GLN A 17 31.77 1.47 6.73
N TRP A 18 30.72 1.62 5.95
CA TRP A 18 30.72 1.49 4.50
C TRP A 18 31.48 2.67 3.88
N GLY A 19 32.79 2.55 3.87
CA GLY A 19 33.68 3.36 3.07
C GLY A 19 34.00 2.59 1.79
N GLY A 20 33.31 2.87 0.71
CA GLY A 20 33.57 2.23 -0.57
C GLY A 20 33.40 3.20 -1.71
N GLY A 21 34.49 3.73 -2.24
CA GLY A 21 34.55 4.24 -3.58
C GLY A 21 34.44 3.06 -4.55
N GLY A 22 33.25 2.71 -4.98
CA GLY A 22 32.99 1.88 -6.14
C GLY A 22 32.11 2.70 -7.09
N GLY A 23 32.53 2.88 -8.34
CA GLY A 23 31.68 3.46 -9.37
C GLY A 23 30.39 2.64 -9.42
N GLY A 24 29.23 3.30 -9.14
CA GLY A 24 27.94 2.62 -9.13
C GLY A 24 27.68 1.94 -10.45
N LYS A 25 27.15 0.72 -10.42
CA LYS A 25 26.75 0.00 -11.64
C LYS A 25 25.68 0.81 -12.35
N SER A 26 25.76 0.87 -13.67
CA SER A 26 24.72 1.49 -14.50
C SER A 26 23.59 0.49 -14.74
N ILE A 27 22.37 0.97 -14.89
CA ILE A 27 21.24 0.13 -15.30
C ILE A 27 21.51 -0.59 -16.63
N ASN A 28 22.39 -0.05 -17.48
CA ASN A 28 22.78 -0.67 -18.74
C ASN A 28 23.62 -1.95 -18.57
N ASP A 29 24.21 -2.15 -17.38
CA ASP A 29 24.96 -3.36 -17.04
C ASP A 29 24.05 -4.49 -16.53
N TYR A 30 22.75 -4.20 -16.35
CA TYR A 30 21.78 -5.17 -15.85
C TYR A 30 21.22 -6.02 -16.99
N LYS A 31 20.85 -7.24 -16.67
CA LYS A 31 20.18 -8.12 -17.62
C LYS A 31 18.79 -7.59 -17.91
N LYS A 32 18.57 -7.14 -19.13
CA LYS A 32 17.24 -6.77 -19.61
C LYS A 32 16.49 -8.01 -20.07
N ILE A 33 15.32 -8.28 -19.51
CA ILE A 33 14.41 -9.34 -19.92
C ILE A 33 13.07 -8.75 -20.37
N SER A 34 12.32 -9.51 -21.16
CA SER A 34 10.94 -9.16 -21.53
C SER A 34 9.97 -10.13 -20.89
N VAL A 35 9.03 -9.60 -20.13
CA VAL A 35 7.95 -10.36 -19.51
C VAL A 35 6.63 -9.84 -20.07
N SER A 36 5.91 -10.68 -20.82
CA SER A 36 4.65 -10.29 -21.50
C SER A 36 4.78 -9.02 -22.35
N GLY A 37 5.93 -8.88 -23.07
CA GLY A 37 6.20 -7.76 -23.95
C GLY A 37 6.69 -6.48 -23.27
N ARG A 38 6.87 -6.46 -21.96
CA ARG A 38 7.37 -5.30 -21.19
C ARG A 38 8.75 -5.59 -20.62
N GLU A 39 9.58 -4.55 -20.51
CA GLU A 39 10.97 -4.65 -20.06
C GLU A 39 11.09 -4.69 -18.54
N VAL A 40 11.97 -5.55 -18.05
CA VAL A 40 12.42 -5.61 -16.66
C VAL A 40 13.94 -5.66 -16.64
N TYR A 41 14.57 -4.79 -15.86
CA TYR A 41 16.01 -4.78 -15.67
C TYR A 41 16.36 -5.52 -14.40
N VAL A 42 17.19 -6.56 -14.49
CA VAL A 42 17.46 -7.49 -13.40
C VAL A 42 18.94 -7.46 -13.05
N TYR A 43 19.19 -7.22 -11.77
CA TYR A 43 20.51 -7.37 -11.18
C TYR A 43 20.54 -8.62 -10.29
N ALA A 44 21.53 -9.47 -10.52
CA ALA A 44 21.82 -10.62 -9.68
C ALA A 44 23.32 -10.58 -9.31
N PRO A 45 23.67 -10.65 -8.01
CA PRO A 45 25.06 -10.79 -7.58
C PRO A 45 25.72 -12.03 -8.19
N SER A 46 27.03 -11.96 -8.45
CA SER A 46 27.77 -13.09 -9.05
C SER A 46 27.80 -14.35 -8.18
N ASN A 47 27.62 -14.18 -6.89
CA ASN A 47 27.60 -15.25 -5.86
C ASN A 47 26.18 -15.57 -5.38
N LEU A 48 25.16 -15.30 -6.20
CA LEU A 48 23.77 -15.55 -5.84
C LEU A 48 23.53 -17.05 -5.57
N ALA A 49 23.02 -17.36 -4.38
CA ALA A 49 22.63 -18.74 -4.05
C ALA A 49 21.24 -19.07 -4.60
N ASP A 50 20.98 -20.35 -4.86
CA ASP A 50 19.61 -20.82 -5.09
C ASP A 50 18.72 -20.47 -3.87
N ASN A 51 17.45 -20.24 -4.09
CA ASN A 51 16.48 -19.87 -3.06
C ASN A 51 16.73 -18.49 -2.42
N SER A 52 17.41 -17.59 -3.13
CA SER A 52 17.64 -16.20 -2.70
C SER A 52 16.37 -15.36 -2.81
N PRO A 53 16.23 -14.29 -1.99
CA PRO A 53 15.09 -13.36 -2.08
C PRO A 53 15.05 -12.58 -3.40
N LEU A 54 13.87 -12.05 -3.72
CA LEU A 54 13.66 -11.05 -4.77
C LEU A 54 13.18 -9.73 -4.17
N LEU A 55 13.78 -8.62 -4.55
CA LEU A 55 13.26 -7.28 -4.31
C LEU A 55 12.93 -6.62 -5.65
N MET A 56 11.68 -6.15 -5.80
CA MET A 56 11.25 -5.36 -6.96
C MET A 56 11.14 -3.89 -6.57
N SER A 57 11.77 -2.99 -7.34
CA SER A 57 11.81 -1.56 -7.07
C SER A 57 11.16 -0.78 -8.21
N PHE A 58 10.02 -0.12 -7.93
CA PHE A 58 9.17 0.53 -8.91
C PHE A 58 9.40 2.05 -8.93
N HIS A 59 9.64 2.62 -10.12
CA HIS A 59 9.85 4.05 -10.31
C HIS A 59 8.56 4.88 -10.18
N GLY A 60 8.68 6.20 -10.10
CA GLY A 60 7.56 7.13 -10.06
C GLY A 60 6.91 7.34 -11.43
N MET A 61 5.87 8.19 -11.44
CA MET A 61 5.16 8.55 -12.67
C MET A 61 6.09 9.24 -13.67
N ASP A 62 5.98 8.84 -14.94
CA ASP A 62 6.77 9.38 -16.05
C ASP A 62 8.29 9.29 -15.87
N GLN A 63 8.72 8.36 -15.02
CA GLN A 63 10.12 8.00 -14.80
C GLN A 63 10.41 6.63 -15.43
N ASP A 64 11.60 6.11 -15.19
CA ASP A 64 12.08 4.85 -15.75
C ASP A 64 12.92 4.04 -14.75
N PRO A 65 13.30 2.81 -15.07
CA PRO A 65 14.19 1.98 -14.26
C PRO A 65 15.54 2.62 -13.96
N ASN A 66 16.09 3.42 -14.89
CA ASN A 66 17.37 4.09 -14.68
C ASN A 66 17.28 5.16 -13.58
N TYR A 67 16.20 5.95 -13.58
CA TYR A 67 15.94 6.90 -12.50
C TYR A 67 15.86 6.18 -11.14
N GLN A 68 15.10 5.09 -11.05
CA GLN A 68 14.91 4.36 -9.80
C GLN A 68 16.22 3.75 -9.32
N GLN A 69 16.99 3.10 -10.22
CA GLN A 69 18.27 2.51 -9.89
C GLN A 69 19.28 3.55 -9.42
N SER A 70 19.46 4.65 -10.18
CA SER A 70 20.47 5.69 -9.87
C SER A 70 20.19 6.47 -8.58
N ASN A 71 18.97 6.42 -8.05
CA ASN A 71 18.63 7.04 -6.76
C ASN A 71 18.64 6.05 -5.59
N THR A 72 18.42 4.76 -5.84
CA THR A 72 18.30 3.75 -4.77
C THR A 72 19.53 2.85 -4.64
N HIS A 73 20.23 2.57 -5.72
CA HIS A 73 21.43 1.72 -5.71
C HIS A 73 21.25 0.40 -4.91
N TRP A 74 20.12 -0.30 -5.12
CA TRP A 74 19.84 -1.56 -4.44
C TRP A 74 20.90 -2.63 -4.65
N GLU A 75 21.64 -2.57 -5.77
CA GLU A 75 22.73 -3.48 -6.09
C GLU A 75 23.82 -3.50 -5.01
N ALA A 76 24.08 -2.34 -4.38
CA ALA A 76 25.09 -2.26 -3.33
C ALA A 76 24.72 -3.10 -2.08
N VAL A 77 23.42 -3.17 -1.76
CA VAL A 77 22.92 -4.03 -0.68
C VAL A 77 22.83 -5.48 -1.16
N ALA A 78 22.38 -5.69 -2.41
CA ALA A 78 22.24 -7.03 -2.97
C ALA A 78 23.58 -7.79 -3.06
N ASP A 79 24.69 -7.09 -3.38
CA ASP A 79 26.03 -7.67 -3.46
C ASP A 79 26.49 -8.30 -2.13
N THR A 80 26.07 -7.75 -1.01
CA THR A 80 26.43 -8.25 0.34
C THR A 80 25.38 -9.16 0.94
N ALA A 81 24.11 -8.94 0.64
CA ALA A 81 22.99 -9.65 1.23
C ALA A 81 22.50 -10.86 0.41
N GLY A 82 22.92 -10.99 -0.86
CA GLY A 82 22.63 -12.14 -1.71
C GLY A 82 21.16 -12.22 -2.14
N PHE A 83 20.64 -11.20 -2.83
CA PHE A 83 19.27 -11.22 -3.37
C PHE A 83 19.20 -10.65 -4.80
N VAL A 84 18.17 -11.02 -5.55
CA VAL A 84 17.89 -10.48 -6.88
C VAL A 84 17.17 -9.15 -6.77
N VAL A 85 17.59 -8.16 -7.57
CA VAL A 85 16.87 -6.89 -7.72
C VAL A 85 16.24 -6.83 -9.09
N ALA A 86 14.97 -6.44 -9.17
CA ALA A 86 14.28 -6.17 -10.41
C ALA A 86 13.76 -4.74 -10.45
N TYR A 87 14.01 -4.04 -11.56
CA TYR A 87 13.47 -2.72 -11.86
C TYR A 87 12.53 -2.84 -13.06
N PRO A 88 11.23 -3.04 -12.83
CA PRO A 88 10.25 -3.10 -13.90
C PRO A 88 10.08 -1.75 -14.57
N LYS A 89 9.86 -1.74 -15.91
CA LYS A 89 9.59 -0.54 -16.67
C LYS A 89 8.08 -0.35 -16.81
N GLY A 90 7.57 0.74 -16.26
CA GLY A 90 6.19 1.17 -16.40
C GLY A 90 5.84 1.56 -17.84
N ALA A 91 4.56 1.77 -18.11
CA ALA A 91 4.12 2.37 -19.37
C ALA A 91 4.62 3.81 -19.47
N THR A 92 4.72 4.33 -20.69
CA THR A 92 5.07 5.74 -20.92
C THR A 92 3.87 6.65 -20.68
N GLY A 93 4.14 7.88 -20.25
CA GLY A 93 3.13 8.89 -20.00
C GLY A 93 2.43 8.72 -18.64
N TYR A 94 1.27 9.28 -18.56
CA TYR A 94 0.54 9.43 -17.30
C TYR A 94 -0.01 8.14 -16.68
N SER A 95 -0.10 7.07 -17.44
CA SER A 95 -0.54 5.75 -16.94
C SER A 95 0.65 4.84 -16.68
N THR A 96 1.69 5.38 -16.05
CA THR A 96 2.91 4.63 -15.74
C THR A 96 2.63 3.32 -15.02
N TRP A 97 1.73 3.35 -14.03
CA TRP A 97 1.27 2.17 -13.27
C TRP A 97 -0.25 2.15 -13.16
N ASP A 98 -0.84 0.97 -13.29
CA ASP A 98 -2.27 0.74 -13.01
C ASP A 98 -2.50 0.58 -11.50
N ILE A 99 -2.86 1.68 -10.85
CA ILE A 99 -3.14 1.73 -9.41
C ILE A 99 -4.64 1.60 -9.08
N SER A 100 -5.46 1.25 -10.05
CA SER A 100 -6.91 1.12 -9.90
C SER A 100 -7.49 -0.19 -10.42
N GLY A 101 -6.84 -0.81 -11.40
CA GLY A 101 -7.20 -2.10 -11.98
C GLY A 101 -6.30 -3.23 -11.48
N ASP A 102 -6.03 -4.18 -12.35
CA ASP A 102 -5.22 -5.36 -12.03
C ASP A 102 -4.17 -5.70 -13.08
N GLN A 103 -3.98 -4.82 -14.06
CA GLN A 103 -3.02 -5.04 -15.15
C GLN A 103 -1.59 -5.19 -14.64
N ASP A 104 -1.13 -4.24 -13.83
CA ASP A 104 0.24 -4.28 -13.30
C ASP A 104 0.41 -5.31 -12.19
N THR A 105 -0.58 -5.55 -11.35
CA THR A 105 -0.50 -6.60 -10.32
C THR A 105 -0.43 -7.99 -10.93
N LYS A 106 -1.15 -8.25 -12.02
CA LYS A 106 -1.00 -9.50 -12.81
C LYS A 106 0.39 -9.60 -13.46
N TRP A 107 0.88 -8.51 -14.00
CA TRP A 107 2.23 -8.50 -14.59
C TRP A 107 3.32 -8.71 -13.55
N ILE A 108 3.20 -8.14 -12.35
CA ILE A 108 4.11 -8.40 -11.22
C ILE A 108 4.17 -9.90 -10.91
N THR A 109 3.03 -10.58 -10.88
CA THR A 109 3.01 -12.04 -10.68
C THR A 109 3.78 -12.79 -11.78
N GLN A 110 3.64 -12.38 -13.04
CA GLN A 110 4.38 -12.96 -14.15
C GLN A 110 5.90 -12.70 -14.05
N ILE A 111 6.32 -11.51 -13.55
CA ILE A 111 7.73 -11.23 -13.27
C ILE A 111 8.26 -12.19 -12.20
N ILE A 112 7.53 -12.40 -11.11
CA ILE A 112 7.93 -13.35 -10.05
C ILE A 112 8.11 -14.76 -10.63
N ASP A 113 7.14 -15.23 -11.40
CA ASP A 113 7.17 -16.56 -12.02
C ASP A 113 8.36 -16.72 -13.00
N GLN A 114 8.66 -15.68 -13.78
CA GLN A 114 9.80 -15.69 -14.70
C GLN A 114 11.13 -15.71 -13.94
N LEU A 115 11.28 -14.85 -12.90
CA LEU A 115 12.51 -14.80 -12.12
C LEU A 115 12.71 -16.03 -11.24
N ALA A 116 11.63 -16.70 -10.83
CA ALA A 116 11.71 -18.00 -10.16
C ALA A 116 12.33 -19.08 -11.06
N LYS A 117 12.03 -19.05 -12.36
CA LYS A 117 12.62 -19.97 -13.35
C LYS A 117 14.06 -19.61 -13.66
N ASP A 118 14.35 -18.31 -13.88
CA ASP A 118 15.64 -17.85 -14.38
C ASP A 118 16.73 -17.81 -13.31
N TYR A 119 16.36 -17.49 -12.07
CA TYR A 119 17.28 -17.23 -10.94
C TYR A 119 17.00 -18.12 -9.73
N LYS A 120 16.03 -19.03 -9.80
CA LYS A 120 15.64 -19.91 -8.68
C LYS A 120 15.41 -19.16 -7.37
N ILE A 121 14.75 -17.99 -7.46
CA ILE A 121 14.44 -17.18 -6.28
C ILE A 121 13.48 -17.91 -5.34
N ASN A 122 13.51 -17.53 -4.06
CA ASN A 122 12.51 -17.95 -3.08
C ASN A 122 11.20 -17.16 -3.27
N THR A 123 10.19 -17.79 -3.85
CA THR A 123 8.89 -17.14 -4.08
C THR A 123 8.13 -16.79 -2.79
N LYS A 124 8.54 -17.31 -1.63
CA LYS A 124 8.03 -16.86 -0.33
C LYS A 124 8.74 -15.60 0.20
N ARG A 125 9.87 -15.22 -0.37
CA ARG A 125 10.68 -14.06 0.04
C ARG A 125 10.77 -13.03 -1.08
N VAL A 126 9.61 -12.55 -1.51
CA VAL A 126 9.47 -11.51 -2.53
C VAL A 126 9.05 -10.21 -1.86
N TYR A 127 9.78 -9.14 -2.11
CA TYR A 127 9.56 -7.82 -1.51
C TYR A 127 9.27 -6.78 -2.58
N MET A 128 8.43 -5.81 -2.24
CA MET A 128 8.03 -4.75 -3.16
C MET A 128 8.37 -3.39 -2.56
N SER A 129 9.22 -2.63 -3.24
CA SER A 129 9.53 -1.24 -2.95
C SER A 129 9.13 -0.36 -4.14
N GLY A 130 8.78 0.90 -3.89
CA GLY A 130 8.44 1.80 -4.99
C GLY A 130 8.37 3.25 -4.54
N PHE A 131 8.75 4.14 -5.45
CA PHE A 131 8.75 5.57 -5.25
C PHE A 131 7.53 6.23 -5.88
N SER A 132 6.92 7.23 -5.22
CA SER A 132 5.83 8.04 -5.76
C SER A 132 4.67 7.16 -6.26
N MET A 133 4.37 7.16 -7.55
CA MET A 133 3.35 6.26 -8.14
C MET A 133 3.72 4.77 -7.97
N GLY A 134 5.01 4.41 -7.93
CA GLY A 134 5.45 3.06 -7.55
C GLY A 134 5.15 2.72 -6.09
N GLY A 135 5.17 3.72 -5.18
CA GLY A 135 4.69 3.58 -3.81
C GLY A 135 3.16 3.41 -3.74
N MET A 136 2.41 4.14 -4.58
CA MET A 136 0.96 3.95 -4.71
C MET A 136 0.63 2.55 -5.23
N LEU A 137 1.39 2.05 -6.23
CA LEU A 137 1.27 0.68 -6.72
C LEU A 137 1.55 -0.35 -5.62
N SER A 138 2.52 -0.09 -4.74
CA SER A 138 2.80 -0.97 -3.59
C SER A 138 1.58 -1.09 -2.67
N TYR A 139 0.93 0.01 -2.34
CA TYR A 139 -0.32 0.00 -1.56
C TYR A 139 -1.48 -0.67 -2.32
N HIS A 140 -1.60 -0.44 -3.62
CA HIS A 140 -2.61 -1.10 -4.44
C HIS A 140 -2.40 -2.62 -4.49
N ALA A 141 -1.15 -3.07 -4.61
CA ALA A 141 -0.77 -4.47 -4.63
C ALA A 141 -1.09 -5.20 -3.32
N MET A 142 -1.09 -4.53 -2.17
CA MET A 142 -1.53 -5.11 -0.88
C MET A 142 -2.98 -5.62 -0.94
N GLY A 143 -3.83 -4.97 -1.73
CA GLY A 143 -5.23 -5.38 -1.94
C GLY A 143 -5.45 -6.40 -3.05
N LYS A 144 -4.41 -6.76 -3.81
CA LYS A 144 -4.53 -7.60 -5.01
C LYS A 144 -3.69 -8.86 -5.00
N ILE A 145 -2.45 -8.75 -4.53
CA ILE A 145 -1.44 -9.83 -4.60
C ILE A 145 -0.62 -9.95 -3.31
N ALA A 146 -1.20 -9.64 -2.15
CA ALA A 146 -0.50 -9.80 -0.88
C ALA A 146 -0.10 -11.25 -0.58
N ASP A 147 -0.73 -12.23 -1.23
CA ASP A 147 -0.38 -13.65 -1.19
C ASP A 147 0.92 -13.98 -1.96
N LYS A 148 1.49 -13.03 -2.72
CA LYS A 148 2.74 -13.17 -3.47
C LYS A 148 3.87 -12.30 -2.92
N ILE A 149 3.58 -11.33 -2.07
CA ILE A 149 4.55 -10.34 -1.59
C ILE A 149 4.67 -10.44 -0.07
N ALA A 150 5.86 -10.74 0.42
CA ALA A 150 6.12 -10.95 1.84
C ALA A 150 6.14 -9.66 2.65
N ALA A 151 6.70 -8.57 2.09
CA ALA A 151 6.73 -7.25 2.73
C ALA A 151 6.73 -6.12 1.70
N PHE A 152 6.26 -4.94 2.10
CA PHE A 152 6.12 -3.77 1.26
C PHE A 152 6.89 -2.58 1.82
N ALA A 153 7.57 -1.85 0.92
CA ALA A 153 8.37 -0.68 1.28
C ALA A 153 8.07 0.52 0.35
N PRO A 154 6.88 1.14 0.47
CA PRO A 154 6.53 2.33 -0.29
C PRO A 154 7.33 3.55 0.16
N CYS A 155 7.79 4.38 -0.80
CA CYS A 155 8.51 5.62 -0.60
C CYS A 155 7.74 6.78 -1.22
N SER A 156 7.47 7.84 -0.47
CA SER A 156 6.84 9.09 -0.93
C SER A 156 5.62 8.87 -1.83
N GLY A 157 4.83 7.83 -1.53
CA GLY A 157 3.64 7.46 -2.31
C GLY A 157 2.66 6.65 -1.49
N TYR A 158 1.40 7.09 -1.42
CA TYR A 158 0.28 6.39 -0.77
C TYR A 158 -1.01 6.63 -1.55
N LEU A 159 -2.04 5.81 -1.34
CA LEU A 159 -3.32 5.96 -2.03
C LEU A 159 -4.05 7.22 -1.52
N MET A 160 -3.98 8.31 -2.27
CA MET A 160 -4.55 9.61 -1.89
C MET A 160 -6.09 9.61 -1.86
N MET A 161 -6.74 8.66 -2.52
CA MET A 161 -8.20 8.53 -2.58
C MET A 161 -8.79 7.70 -1.42
N GLY A 162 -8.00 7.42 -0.42
CA GLY A 162 -8.34 6.58 0.71
C GLY A 162 -7.47 5.32 0.74
N ALA A 163 -7.09 4.90 1.93
CA ALA A 163 -6.32 3.67 2.07
C ALA A 163 -7.14 2.49 1.56
N GLY A 164 -6.50 1.65 0.76
CA GLY A 164 -7.06 0.40 0.29
C GLY A 164 -7.29 -0.60 1.43
N THR A 165 -7.86 -1.74 1.08
CA THR A 165 -7.95 -2.89 1.98
C THR A 165 -6.89 -3.90 1.57
N ALA A 166 -5.99 -4.26 2.48
CA ALA A 166 -5.04 -5.34 2.25
C ALA A 166 -5.74 -6.69 2.36
N GLN A 167 -5.34 -7.66 1.54
CA GLN A 167 -5.91 -9.03 1.58
C GLN A 167 -5.58 -9.77 2.89
N ARG A 168 -4.46 -9.41 3.51
CA ARG A 168 -3.99 -9.94 4.79
C ARG A 168 -3.15 -8.89 5.52
N PRO A 169 -2.87 -9.03 6.82
CA PRO A 169 -1.82 -8.26 7.47
C PRO A 169 -0.48 -8.47 6.76
N VAL A 170 0.19 -7.36 6.39
CA VAL A 170 1.49 -7.37 5.70
C VAL A 170 2.46 -6.40 6.37
N PRO A 171 3.76 -6.74 6.46
CA PRO A 171 4.78 -5.81 6.94
C PRO A 171 4.88 -4.59 6.02
N ILE A 172 4.91 -3.40 6.61
CA ILE A 172 5.05 -2.14 5.87
C ILE A 172 6.21 -1.33 6.45
N PHE A 173 7.13 -0.87 5.57
CA PHE A 173 8.15 0.11 5.89
C PHE A 173 7.98 1.32 4.98
N HIS A 174 7.32 2.37 5.45
CA HIS A 174 7.07 3.58 4.65
C HIS A 174 8.14 4.64 4.91
N THR A 175 8.77 5.16 3.84
CA THR A 175 9.70 6.29 3.93
C THR A 175 9.06 7.53 3.32
N HIS A 176 9.16 8.72 3.98
CA HIS A 176 8.56 9.94 3.47
C HIS A 176 9.25 11.20 4.00
N GLY A 177 9.47 12.15 3.12
CA GLY A 177 10.02 13.46 3.44
C GLY A 177 8.98 14.45 3.93
N THR A 178 9.29 15.22 4.98
CA THR A 178 8.36 16.22 5.53
C THR A 178 8.14 17.44 4.63
N SER A 179 9.05 17.68 3.69
CA SER A 179 8.94 18.76 2.69
C SER A 179 8.46 18.27 1.32
N ASP A 180 7.87 17.06 1.26
CA ASP A 180 7.28 16.54 0.04
C ASP A 180 6.03 17.35 -0.33
N ASN A 181 6.12 18.12 -1.41
CA ASN A 181 5.06 18.98 -1.93
C ASN A 181 4.33 18.37 -3.15
N VAL A 182 4.71 17.17 -3.59
CA VAL A 182 4.08 16.43 -4.70
C VAL A 182 3.07 15.43 -4.16
N VAL A 183 3.52 14.53 -3.26
CA VAL A 183 2.64 13.66 -2.48
C VAL A 183 2.73 14.11 -1.02
N GLY A 184 1.85 15.06 -0.65
CA GLY A 184 1.95 15.79 0.62
C GLY A 184 2.03 14.89 1.85
N TYR A 185 3.01 15.15 2.71
CA TYR A 185 3.25 14.39 3.93
C TYR A 185 2.02 14.30 4.86
N ASP A 186 1.21 15.37 4.93
CA ASP A 186 0.06 15.49 5.85
C ASP A 186 -1.01 14.40 5.68
N GLY A 187 -1.12 13.80 4.50
CA GLY A 187 -2.09 12.74 4.23
C GLY A 187 -1.64 11.34 4.65
N LEU A 188 -0.34 11.18 4.89
CA LEU A 188 0.27 9.88 5.15
C LEU A 188 -0.23 9.24 6.45
N GLU A 189 -0.35 10.01 7.52
CA GLU A 189 -0.76 9.48 8.82
C GLU A 189 -2.14 8.81 8.75
N ASN A 190 -3.10 9.40 8.04
CA ASN A 190 -4.42 8.79 7.85
C ASN A 190 -4.34 7.48 7.05
N ASN A 191 -3.45 7.41 6.06
CA ASN A 191 -3.24 6.21 5.27
C ASN A 191 -2.63 5.09 6.13
N LEU A 192 -1.53 5.37 6.84
CA LEU A 192 -0.89 4.40 7.73
C LEU A 192 -1.80 3.96 8.88
N LYS A 193 -2.54 4.89 9.49
CA LYS A 193 -3.51 4.58 10.55
C LYS A 193 -4.57 3.59 10.08
N ASN A 194 -5.03 3.72 8.83
CA ASN A 194 -6.00 2.78 8.29
C ASN A 194 -5.43 1.34 8.23
N TYR A 195 -4.20 1.15 7.73
CA TYR A 195 -3.55 -0.16 7.70
C TYR A 195 -3.22 -0.68 9.10
N ARG A 196 -2.78 0.18 10.03
CA ARG A 196 -2.56 -0.21 11.42
C ARG A 196 -3.84 -0.72 12.08
N ASN A 197 -4.97 -0.08 11.80
CA ASN A 197 -6.28 -0.54 12.29
C ASN A 197 -6.68 -1.88 11.67
N GLN A 198 -6.51 -2.05 10.35
CA GLN A 198 -6.77 -3.32 9.67
C GLN A 198 -5.92 -4.46 10.25
N PHE A 199 -4.68 -4.19 10.58
CA PHE A 199 -3.71 -5.18 11.07
C PHE A 199 -3.69 -5.31 12.60
N LYS A 200 -4.61 -4.66 13.29
CA LYS A 200 -4.71 -4.67 14.76
C LYS A 200 -3.39 -4.30 15.45
N CYS A 201 -2.69 -3.33 14.92
CA CYS A 201 -1.46 -2.84 15.51
C CYS A 201 -1.73 -2.07 16.82
N PRO A 202 -0.74 -2.00 17.74
CA PRO A 202 -0.81 -1.10 18.90
C PRO A 202 -1.09 0.34 18.46
N SER A 203 -1.85 1.08 19.26
CA SER A 203 -2.20 2.49 18.96
C SER A 203 -1.00 3.43 19.09
N GLN A 204 -0.07 3.10 19.98
CA GLN A 204 1.16 3.87 20.22
C GLN A 204 2.33 3.27 19.46
N ALA A 205 3.14 4.14 18.87
CA ALA A 205 4.41 3.76 18.26
C ALA A 205 5.51 3.72 19.31
N GLU A 206 6.45 2.82 19.14
CA GLU A 206 7.80 3.03 19.60
C GLU A 206 8.47 4.07 18.72
N VAL A 207 9.15 5.08 19.29
CA VAL A 207 9.70 6.22 18.55
C VAL A 207 11.20 6.31 18.81
N GLU A 208 11.97 6.14 17.73
CA GLU A 208 13.41 6.35 17.73
C GLU A 208 13.72 7.71 17.09
N ASN A 209 13.99 8.72 17.92
CA ASN A 209 14.43 10.02 17.47
C ASN A 209 15.89 9.98 17.05
N ASN A 210 16.25 10.77 16.02
CA ASN A 210 17.60 10.83 15.45
C ASN A 210 18.06 9.44 14.93
N HIS A 211 17.16 8.68 14.34
CA HIS A 211 17.50 7.44 13.64
C HIS A 211 18.59 7.70 12.59
N PRO A 212 19.63 6.85 12.50
CA PRO A 212 20.73 7.07 11.58
C PRO A 212 20.27 7.14 10.12
N ASN A 213 20.51 8.26 9.45
CA ASN A 213 20.30 8.45 8.01
C ASN A 213 21.34 9.42 7.49
N SER A 214 22.06 9.07 6.42
CA SER A 214 23.19 9.84 5.91
C SER A 214 22.82 11.15 5.22
N GLU A 215 21.55 11.34 4.90
CA GLU A 215 21.09 12.51 4.13
C GLU A 215 20.14 13.41 4.91
N ASN A 216 19.39 12.87 5.86
CA ASN A 216 18.36 13.63 6.57
C ASN A 216 18.38 13.33 8.07
N LYS A 217 17.95 14.33 8.86
CA LYS A 217 17.51 14.04 10.22
C LYS A 217 16.27 13.15 10.14
N ALA A 218 16.29 11.99 10.78
CA ALA A 218 15.24 11.00 10.67
C ALA A 218 14.64 10.65 12.04
N THR A 219 13.36 10.26 12.02
CA THR A 219 12.65 9.66 13.15
C THR A 219 11.99 8.38 12.66
N LEU A 220 12.28 7.26 13.31
CA LEU A 220 11.65 5.98 13.01
C LEU A 220 10.51 5.72 13.99
N TYR A 221 9.31 5.54 13.46
CA TYR A 221 8.12 5.10 14.18
C TYR A 221 7.88 3.62 13.90
N THR A 222 7.65 2.84 14.96
CA THR A 222 7.42 1.40 14.87
C THR A 222 6.14 1.05 15.61
N TRP A 223 5.18 0.46 14.90
CA TRP A 223 3.96 -0.10 15.47
C TRP A 223 3.99 -1.62 15.33
N GLY A 224 3.88 -2.31 16.45
CA GLY A 224 3.88 -3.75 16.47
C GLY A 224 4.27 -4.36 17.83
N PRO A 225 4.19 -5.70 17.97
CA PRO A 225 3.69 -6.59 16.94
C PRO A 225 2.20 -6.38 16.67
N CYS A 226 1.83 -6.41 15.39
CA CYS A 226 0.46 -6.43 14.92
C CYS A 226 -0.02 -7.87 14.76
N GLU A 227 -1.21 -8.07 14.18
CA GLU A 227 -1.72 -9.42 13.86
C GLU A 227 -0.69 -10.20 13.01
N ASN A 228 -0.54 -11.49 13.28
CA ASN A 228 0.48 -12.38 12.69
C ASN A 228 1.94 -11.97 12.98
N GLY A 229 2.18 -11.17 14.01
CA GLY A 229 3.54 -10.78 14.42
C GLY A 229 4.24 -9.80 13.47
N ILE A 230 3.50 -9.17 12.55
CA ILE A 230 4.08 -8.20 11.62
C ILE A 230 4.21 -6.81 12.27
N TYR A 231 4.96 -5.93 11.61
CA TYR A 231 5.15 -4.54 12.03
C TYR A 231 4.82 -3.56 10.90
N VAL A 232 4.31 -2.39 11.28
CA VAL A 232 4.20 -1.21 10.41
C VAL A 232 5.23 -0.20 10.89
N LYS A 233 6.12 0.21 10.00
CA LYS A 233 7.14 1.22 10.29
C LYS A 233 7.01 2.44 9.39
N HIS A 234 7.38 3.60 9.93
CA HIS A 234 7.48 4.83 9.17
C HIS A 234 8.78 5.55 9.49
N LEU A 235 9.64 5.70 8.49
CA LEU A 235 10.83 6.53 8.54
C LEU A 235 10.47 7.95 8.05
N LYS A 236 10.32 8.86 8.98
CA LYS A 236 10.09 10.28 8.73
C LYS A 236 11.41 10.99 8.49
N LEU A 237 11.53 11.69 7.37
CA LEU A 237 12.75 12.32 6.90
C LEU A 237 12.57 13.83 6.86
N GLU A 238 13.18 14.55 7.82
CA GLU A 238 13.00 15.98 7.97
C GLU A 238 13.62 16.74 6.79
N GLY A 239 12.83 17.62 6.18
CA GLY A 239 13.26 18.48 5.09
C GLY A 239 13.44 17.80 3.73
N ARG A 240 13.32 16.47 3.63
CA ARG A 240 13.39 15.77 2.34
C ARG A 240 12.18 16.15 1.49
N GLN A 241 12.46 16.47 0.23
CA GLN A 241 11.46 16.72 -0.79
C GLN A 241 10.98 15.39 -1.41
N HIS A 242 10.28 15.45 -2.55
CA HIS A 242 9.76 14.28 -3.28
C HIS A 242 10.89 13.54 -3.99
N SER A 243 11.56 12.62 -3.31
CA SER A 243 12.65 11.82 -3.88
C SER A 243 12.84 10.49 -3.15
N PRO A 244 13.21 9.41 -3.87
CA PRO A 244 13.78 8.22 -3.26
C PRO A 244 15.24 8.47 -2.91
N SER A 245 15.83 7.64 -2.04
CA SER A 245 17.24 7.77 -1.71
C SER A 245 17.90 6.45 -1.37
N LYS A 246 19.17 6.33 -1.76
CA LYS A 246 20.07 5.24 -1.35
C LYS A 246 20.31 5.19 0.16
N ALA A 247 20.13 6.31 0.86
CA ALA A 247 20.27 6.38 2.32
C ALA A 247 19.23 5.53 3.07
N ASP A 248 18.10 5.18 2.42
CA ASP A 248 16.99 4.47 3.05
C ASP A 248 17.05 2.95 2.80
N VAL A 249 17.78 2.49 1.78
CA VAL A 249 17.69 1.10 1.29
C VAL A 249 18.18 0.07 2.31
N SER A 250 19.16 0.42 3.13
CA SER A 250 19.65 -0.47 4.20
C SER A 250 18.60 -0.69 5.28
N ASP A 251 17.89 0.35 5.69
CA ASP A 251 16.79 0.25 6.67
C ASP A 251 15.64 -0.57 6.11
N ILE A 252 15.28 -0.30 4.86
CA ILE A 252 14.24 -1.07 4.16
C ILE A 252 14.63 -2.54 4.09
N TRP A 253 15.85 -2.86 3.64
CA TRP A 253 16.32 -4.24 3.55
C TRP A 253 16.34 -4.94 4.91
N ASN A 254 16.89 -4.28 5.93
CA ASN A 254 16.94 -4.83 7.29
C ASN A 254 15.56 -5.12 7.86
N PHE A 255 14.53 -4.42 7.41
CA PHE A 255 13.17 -4.71 7.79
C PHE A 255 12.55 -5.83 6.95
N VAL A 256 12.56 -5.73 5.61
CA VAL A 256 11.82 -6.68 4.76
C VAL A 256 12.38 -8.09 4.81
N LYS A 257 13.71 -8.24 4.99
CA LYS A 257 14.38 -9.55 5.04
C LYS A 257 13.93 -10.44 6.21
N GLU A 258 13.35 -9.86 7.25
CA GLU A 258 12.86 -10.57 8.43
C GLU A 258 11.53 -11.31 8.18
N TYR A 259 10.96 -11.21 6.96
CA TYR A 259 9.66 -11.77 6.65
C TYR A 259 9.70 -12.69 5.43
N ASP A 260 8.81 -13.68 5.47
CA ASP A 260 8.35 -14.41 4.31
C ASP A 260 6.82 -14.37 4.22
N LEU A 261 6.23 -15.11 3.28
CA LEU A 261 4.76 -15.15 3.13
C LEU A 261 4.03 -15.75 4.35
N ASP A 262 4.73 -16.52 5.17
CA ASP A 262 4.17 -17.15 6.37
C ASP A 262 4.24 -16.22 7.61
N GLY A 263 4.96 -15.08 7.52
CA GLY A 263 5.14 -14.09 8.58
C GLY A 263 6.60 -13.83 8.94
N PRO A 264 6.91 -13.47 10.20
CA PRO A 264 8.29 -13.27 10.64
C PRO A 264 9.09 -14.57 10.57
N ILE A 265 10.27 -14.53 9.93
CA ILE A 265 11.14 -15.72 9.77
C ILE A 265 11.69 -16.13 11.13
N GLY A 266 11.56 -17.42 11.46
CA GLY A 266 12.03 -17.98 12.74
C GLY A 266 11.05 -17.82 13.90
N ALA A 267 9.90 -17.17 13.70
CA ALA A 267 8.83 -17.21 14.69
C ALA A 267 8.22 -18.61 14.71
N SER A 268 8.13 -19.23 15.88
CA SER A 268 7.37 -20.46 16.04
C SER A 268 5.90 -20.17 15.69
N LYS A 269 5.38 -20.83 14.65
CA LYS A 269 3.96 -20.76 14.31
C LYS A 269 3.19 -21.25 15.54
N PRO A 270 2.17 -20.51 16.06
CA PRO A 270 1.32 -21.04 17.09
C PRO A 270 0.73 -22.36 16.57
N GLU A 271 0.95 -23.47 17.26
CA GLU A 271 0.32 -24.73 16.93
C GLU A 271 -1.19 -24.49 16.91
N SER A 272 -1.79 -24.65 15.74
CA SER A 272 -3.22 -24.73 15.64
C SER A 272 -3.62 -25.97 16.42
N SER A 273 -4.19 -25.78 17.62
CA SER A 273 -4.81 -26.86 18.36
C SER A 273 -6.02 -27.35 17.57
N SER A 274 -5.76 -28.24 16.63
CA SER A 274 -6.79 -29.14 16.10
C SER A 274 -7.08 -30.11 17.23
N SER A 275 -8.10 -29.81 18.04
CA SER A 275 -8.74 -30.80 18.88
C SER A 275 -9.38 -31.84 17.95
N GLU A 276 -8.65 -32.89 17.66
CA GLU A 276 -9.27 -34.14 17.20
C GLU A 276 -10.19 -34.61 18.33
N VAL A 277 -11.47 -34.36 18.16
CA VAL A 277 -12.50 -35.07 18.92
C VAL A 277 -12.50 -36.48 18.40
N ALA A 278 -11.81 -37.37 19.13
CA ALA A 278 -11.94 -38.80 18.94
C ALA A 278 -13.39 -39.17 19.20
N SER A 279 -14.17 -39.37 18.15
CA SER A 279 -15.48 -40.00 18.21
C SER A 279 -15.30 -41.50 18.40
N SER A 280 -15.42 -41.92 19.65
CA SER A 280 -15.60 -43.36 19.98
C SER A 280 -16.94 -43.83 19.44
N SER A 281 -16.89 -44.67 18.43
CA SER A 281 -18.02 -45.44 17.93
C SER A 281 -18.42 -46.48 18.97
N SER A 282 -19.63 -46.36 19.53
CA SER A 282 -20.35 -47.49 20.14
C SER A 282 -21.54 -47.88 19.27
N GLU A 283 -21.42 -49.07 18.66
CA GLU A 283 -22.54 -49.72 18.01
C GLU A 283 -23.60 -50.10 19.04
N ALA A 284 -24.85 -49.82 18.75
CA ALA A 284 -25.99 -50.50 19.31
C ALA A 284 -27.05 -50.73 18.24
N LYS A 285 -27.39 -52.00 18.08
CA LYS A 285 -28.35 -52.57 17.13
C LYS A 285 -29.82 -52.27 17.47
N SER A 286 -30.57 -52.14 16.38
CA SER A 286 -31.94 -52.61 16.09
C SER A 286 -33.11 -52.12 16.96
N SER A 287 -34.16 -51.60 16.37
CA SER A 287 -35.29 -52.40 15.88
C SER A 287 -36.36 -51.52 15.21
N SER A 288 -36.98 -52.13 14.24
CA SER A 288 -38.09 -51.71 13.40
C SER A 288 -39.36 -51.33 14.16
N SER A 289 -40.08 -50.32 13.68
CA SER A 289 -41.54 -50.48 13.46
C SER A 289 -42.12 -49.43 12.51
N THR A 290 -42.85 -49.92 11.59
CA THR A 290 -43.76 -49.36 10.60
C THR A 290 -44.81 -48.40 11.16
N GLY A 291 -45.18 -47.39 10.38
CA GLY A 291 -46.38 -46.59 10.59
C GLY A 291 -46.59 -45.59 9.45
N SER A 292 -47.48 -45.99 8.55
CA SER A 292 -48.04 -45.23 7.43
C SER A 292 -48.85 -44.01 7.88
N GLY A 293 -48.95 -43.02 7.00
CA GLY A 293 -49.94 -41.96 7.16
C GLY A 293 -49.80 -40.83 6.13
N ASP A 294 -50.61 -40.95 5.12
CA ASP A 294 -50.93 -40.09 3.97
C ASP A 294 -51.27 -38.62 4.31
N GLY A 295 -51.17 -37.79 3.25
CA GLY A 295 -51.97 -36.59 3.10
C GLY A 295 -51.14 -35.37 2.64
N ALA A 296 -50.92 -35.19 1.43
CA ALA A 296 -51.67 -34.66 0.30
C ALA A 296 -51.86 -33.09 0.32
N LEU A 297 -51.34 -32.50 -0.73
CA LEU A 297 -51.88 -31.39 -1.53
C LEU A 297 -51.96 -30.01 -0.85
N SER A 298 -51.62 -28.91 -1.41
CA SER A 298 -51.51 -28.43 -2.80
C SER A 298 -51.23 -26.92 -2.80
N SER A 299 -50.59 -26.52 -3.83
CA SER A 299 -50.84 -25.41 -4.77
C SER A 299 -50.61 -23.99 -4.37
N SER A 300 -49.69 -23.43 -5.13
CA SER A 300 -49.85 -22.29 -6.11
C SER A 300 -50.30 -20.97 -5.52
N SER A 301 -49.70 -19.88 -5.83
CA SER A 301 -49.54 -19.20 -7.10
C SER A 301 -48.97 -17.78 -6.91
N ARG A 302 -48.12 -17.37 -7.78
CA ARG A 302 -48.10 -16.12 -8.61
C ARG A 302 -48.76 -14.87 -8.00
N SER A 303 -48.18 -13.70 -7.97
CA SER A 303 -47.80 -12.88 -9.12
C SER A 303 -47.64 -11.39 -8.74
N HIS A 304 -46.88 -10.71 -9.54
CA HIS A 304 -46.95 -9.32 -10.05
C HIS A 304 -46.63 -8.12 -9.18
N ARG A 305 -45.52 -7.51 -9.62
CA ARG A 305 -45.43 -6.13 -10.18
C ARG A 305 -46.27 -5.04 -9.50
N SER A 306 -45.59 -3.97 -9.10
CA SER A 306 -45.66 -2.71 -9.85
C SER A 306 -44.82 -1.61 -9.21
N SER A 307 -44.18 -0.88 -10.07
CA SER A 307 -43.54 0.41 -9.87
C SER A 307 -44.57 1.47 -9.44
N SER A 308 -44.17 2.35 -8.52
CA SER A 308 -44.76 3.70 -8.46
C SER A 308 -43.74 4.71 -8.00
N SER A 309 -43.35 5.55 -8.93
CA SER A 309 -42.79 6.87 -8.74
C SER A 309 -43.76 7.74 -7.94
N ALA A 310 -43.28 8.34 -6.87
CA ALA A 310 -44.01 9.40 -6.18
C ALA A 310 -43.17 10.68 -6.30
N GLU A 311 -43.70 11.60 -7.10
CA GLU A 311 -43.40 13.02 -7.03
C GLU A 311 -43.81 13.55 -5.66
N ILE A 312 -42.92 14.28 -4.98
CA ILE A 312 -43.27 15.07 -3.80
C ILE A 312 -43.11 16.54 -4.18
N THR A 313 -44.26 17.17 -4.34
CA THR A 313 -44.42 18.61 -4.42
C THR A 313 -43.96 19.34 -3.19
N SER A 314 -43.34 20.49 -3.44
CA SER A 314 -42.84 21.46 -2.49
C SER A 314 -43.93 21.99 -1.54
N SER A 315 -43.69 21.98 -0.23
CA SER A 315 -44.28 22.93 0.70
C SER A 315 -43.15 23.65 1.44
N ALA A 316 -43.15 24.95 1.33
CA ALA A 316 -42.25 25.86 2.00
C ALA A 316 -42.52 25.81 3.52
N THR A 317 -41.52 25.44 4.29
CA THR A 317 -41.50 25.65 5.74
C THR A 317 -40.30 26.55 6.07
N GLU A 318 -40.58 27.69 6.71
CA GLU A 318 -39.61 28.68 7.15
C GLU A 318 -38.44 27.98 7.90
N ALA A 319 -37.22 28.13 7.39
CA ALA A 319 -36.02 27.58 7.98
C ALA A 319 -35.50 28.53 9.05
N LEU A 320 -35.37 28.03 10.27
CA LEU A 320 -34.54 28.61 11.32
C LEU A 320 -33.12 28.86 10.81
N PRO A 321 -32.39 29.90 11.27
CA PRO A 321 -31.05 30.20 10.83
C PRO A 321 -30.12 29.08 11.27
N MET A 322 -29.74 28.23 10.30
CA MET A 322 -28.73 27.20 10.51
C MET A 322 -27.34 27.83 10.57
N ASP A 323 -26.55 27.39 11.56
CA ASP A 323 -25.13 27.70 11.73
C ASP A 323 -24.42 27.52 10.38
N PRO A 324 -23.69 28.55 9.87
CA PRO A 324 -22.98 28.49 8.59
C PRO A 324 -21.95 27.33 8.51
N SER A 325 -21.47 26.82 9.66
CA SER A 325 -20.54 25.70 9.72
C SER A 325 -21.16 24.34 9.36
N LEU A 326 -22.49 24.21 9.38
CA LEU A 326 -23.25 22.98 9.11
C LEU A 326 -23.70 22.84 7.66
N ARG A 327 -23.42 23.79 6.79
CA ARG A 327 -23.78 23.66 5.37
C ARG A 327 -23.02 22.53 4.71
N ALA A 328 -23.73 21.57 4.16
CA ALA A 328 -23.15 20.46 3.42
C ALA A 328 -22.33 21.00 2.24
N VAL A 329 -21.05 20.59 2.14
CA VAL A 329 -20.26 20.88 0.95
C VAL A 329 -20.82 20.06 -0.21
N SER A 330 -21.08 20.71 -1.34
CA SER A 330 -21.49 20.05 -2.58
C SER A 330 -20.61 20.50 -3.73
N VAL A 331 -20.38 19.59 -4.68
CA VAL A 331 -19.60 19.84 -5.90
C VAL A 331 -20.42 19.38 -7.09
N TYR A 332 -20.60 20.24 -8.09
CA TYR A 332 -21.35 19.91 -9.30
C TYR A 332 -20.74 20.54 -10.55
N LYS A 333 -20.97 19.92 -11.70
CA LYS A 333 -20.52 20.38 -13.00
C LYS A 333 -21.26 21.66 -13.41
N THR A 334 -20.54 22.64 -13.94
CA THR A 334 -21.15 23.86 -14.56
C THR A 334 -20.88 23.95 -16.05
N SER A 335 -19.77 23.38 -16.51
CA SER A 335 -19.40 23.29 -17.92
C SER A 335 -18.32 22.21 -18.07
N ASP A 336 -17.88 21.95 -19.31
CA ASP A 336 -16.84 20.95 -19.60
C ASP A 336 -15.45 21.30 -19.00
N SER A 337 -15.27 22.50 -18.48
CA SER A 337 -14.00 22.97 -17.93
C SER A 337 -14.12 23.59 -16.54
N TYR A 338 -15.30 23.58 -15.93
CA TYR A 338 -15.51 24.18 -14.63
C TYR A 338 -16.47 23.38 -13.75
N ILE A 339 -16.17 23.39 -12.46
CA ILE A 339 -17.05 22.92 -11.40
C ILE A 339 -17.46 24.07 -10.48
N MET A 340 -18.57 23.92 -9.81
CA MET A 340 -19.02 24.78 -8.71
C MET A 340 -18.93 24.02 -7.40
N VAL A 341 -18.30 24.64 -6.42
CA VAL A 341 -18.20 24.12 -5.05
C VAL A 341 -19.02 25.04 -4.15
N THR A 342 -19.96 24.48 -3.39
CA THR A 342 -20.81 25.22 -2.44
C THR A 342 -20.55 24.76 -1.01
N GLY A 343 -20.81 25.61 -0.01
CA GLY A 343 -20.58 25.30 1.40
C GLY A 343 -19.11 25.19 1.80
N ALA A 344 -18.19 25.76 0.99
CA ALA A 344 -16.75 25.63 1.17
C ALA A 344 -16.07 26.87 1.77
N GLN A 345 -16.82 27.88 2.23
CA GLN A 345 -16.24 29.13 2.72
C GLN A 345 -15.11 28.90 3.72
N GLY A 346 -13.96 29.52 3.46
CA GLY A 346 -12.77 29.39 4.28
C GLY A 346 -11.99 28.08 4.13
N LYS A 347 -12.50 27.09 3.35
CA LYS A 347 -11.85 25.80 3.12
C LYS A 347 -10.95 25.86 1.89
N SER A 348 -9.88 25.07 1.89
CA SER A 348 -9.08 24.79 0.68
C SER A 348 -9.87 23.93 -0.29
N ILE A 349 -9.78 24.23 -1.58
CA ILE A 349 -10.30 23.44 -2.68
C ILE A 349 -9.13 23.07 -3.58
N THR A 350 -8.88 21.79 -3.75
CA THR A 350 -7.86 21.28 -4.65
C THR A 350 -8.50 20.31 -5.64
N VAL A 351 -8.28 20.52 -6.92
CA VAL A 351 -8.76 19.68 -8.00
C VAL A 351 -7.60 18.89 -8.56
N PHE A 352 -7.77 17.59 -8.62
CA PHE A 352 -6.82 16.66 -9.21
C PHE A 352 -7.44 16.05 -10.47
N ASN A 353 -6.66 15.84 -11.50
CA ASN A 353 -7.08 15.03 -12.64
C ASN A 353 -7.03 13.53 -12.27
N SER A 354 -7.43 12.66 -13.21
CA SER A 354 -7.41 11.20 -13.03
C SER A 354 -6.03 10.60 -12.73
N LEU A 355 -4.99 11.40 -12.88
CA LEU A 355 -3.58 11.07 -12.71
C LEU A 355 -3.06 11.50 -11.34
N GLY A 356 -3.90 12.19 -10.54
CA GLY A 356 -3.49 12.74 -9.27
C GLY A 356 -2.76 14.09 -9.36
N ASN A 357 -2.57 14.67 -10.56
CA ASN A 357 -1.96 15.98 -10.71
C ASN A 357 -2.93 17.07 -10.27
N VAL A 358 -2.41 18.07 -9.55
CA VAL A 358 -3.16 19.26 -9.19
C VAL A 358 -3.42 20.09 -10.46
N VAL A 359 -4.69 20.21 -10.83
CA VAL A 359 -5.15 21.05 -11.94
C VAL A 359 -5.48 22.45 -11.46
N SER A 360 -6.00 22.55 -10.25
CA SER A 360 -6.36 23.82 -9.63
C SER A 360 -6.29 23.69 -8.11
N SER A 361 -5.79 24.74 -7.45
CA SER A 361 -5.81 24.84 -5.99
C SER A 361 -6.18 26.26 -5.60
N THR A 362 -7.19 26.41 -4.75
CA THR A 362 -7.67 27.72 -4.29
C THR A 362 -8.26 27.60 -2.89
N ARG A 363 -8.45 28.74 -2.23
CA ARG A 363 -9.23 28.84 -0.99
C ARG A 363 -10.57 29.49 -1.31
N ALA A 364 -11.66 28.89 -0.86
CA ALA A 364 -12.99 29.46 -1.06
C ALA A 364 -13.15 30.76 -0.25
N LEU A 365 -13.33 31.87 -0.93
CA LEU A 365 -13.54 33.18 -0.30
C LEU A 365 -15.01 33.40 0.13
N GLY A 366 -15.93 32.65 -0.47
CA GLY A 366 -17.37 32.72 -0.18
C GLY A 366 -18.01 31.35 -0.07
N SER A 367 -19.33 31.33 0.14
CA SER A 367 -20.13 30.10 0.23
C SER A 367 -20.15 29.30 -1.07
N THR A 368 -19.83 29.94 -2.19
CA THR A 368 -19.82 29.36 -3.55
C THR A 368 -18.53 29.76 -4.26
N GLN A 369 -17.84 28.79 -4.84
CA GLN A 369 -16.59 29.01 -5.58
C GLN A 369 -16.61 28.25 -6.89
N LYS A 370 -16.40 28.96 -8.02
CA LYS A 370 -16.17 28.36 -9.34
C LYS A 370 -14.71 28.00 -9.47
N VAL A 371 -14.41 26.77 -9.89
CA VAL A 371 -13.05 26.25 -10.00
C VAL A 371 -12.82 25.67 -11.39
N TYR A 372 -11.70 26.04 -12.00
CA TYR A 372 -11.29 25.55 -13.32
C TYR A 372 -10.77 24.11 -13.19
N THR A 373 -11.13 23.25 -14.15
CA THR A 373 -10.76 21.83 -14.18
C THR A 373 -9.97 21.44 -15.43
N GLY A 374 -9.93 22.30 -16.47
CA GLY A 374 -9.27 21.98 -17.73
C GLY A 374 -10.19 21.28 -18.72
N ALA A 375 -9.73 20.21 -19.37
CA ALA A 375 -10.48 19.47 -20.40
C ALA A 375 -11.52 18.50 -19.82
N LYS A 376 -12.30 17.86 -20.67
CA LYS A 376 -13.16 16.73 -20.28
C LYS A 376 -12.34 15.61 -19.63
N GLY A 377 -12.88 15.01 -18.58
CA GLY A 377 -12.19 13.94 -17.86
C GLY A 377 -12.80 13.63 -16.50
N VAL A 378 -12.14 12.72 -15.79
CA VAL A 378 -12.47 12.41 -14.40
C VAL A 378 -11.56 13.22 -13.47
N TYR A 379 -12.19 13.88 -12.52
CA TYR A 379 -11.51 14.74 -11.55
C TYR A 379 -11.85 14.34 -10.12
N ILE A 380 -10.89 14.55 -9.24
CA ILE A 380 -11.06 14.46 -7.79
C ILE A 380 -11.01 15.88 -7.24
N VAL A 381 -12.04 16.25 -6.51
CA VAL A 381 -12.14 17.57 -5.87
C VAL A 381 -12.06 17.39 -4.37
N LYS A 382 -10.98 17.87 -3.75
CA LYS A 382 -10.82 17.87 -2.29
C LYS A 382 -11.24 19.24 -1.76
N VAL A 383 -12.18 19.26 -0.82
CA VAL A 383 -12.69 20.47 -0.17
C VAL A 383 -12.52 20.32 1.35
N GLY A 384 -11.47 20.92 1.92
CA GLY A 384 -11.07 20.65 3.28
C GLY A 384 -10.79 19.15 3.47
N THR A 385 -11.53 18.49 4.35
CA THR A 385 -11.42 17.04 4.61
C THR A 385 -12.30 16.17 3.73
N ARG A 386 -13.17 16.73 2.90
CA ARG A 386 -14.10 15.98 2.02
C ARG A 386 -13.54 15.83 0.62
N THR A 387 -13.84 14.69 0.00
CA THR A 387 -13.41 14.37 -1.35
C THR A 387 -14.61 13.99 -2.22
N PHE A 388 -14.64 14.49 -3.47
CA PHE A 388 -15.70 14.27 -4.45
C PHE A 388 -15.07 13.78 -5.75
N LYS A 389 -15.69 12.79 -6.39
CA LYS A 389 -15.34 12.35 -7.76
C LYS A 389 -16.30 13.00 -8.74
N MET A 390 -15.76 13.63 -9.78
CA MET A 390 -16.51 14.31 -10.82
C MET A 390 -16.13 13.78 -12.20
N SER A 391 -17.11 13.62 -13.09
CA SER A 391 -16.89 13.38 -14.52
C SER A 391 -17.38 14.61 -15.30
N LEU A 392 -16.50 15.21 -16.09
CA LEU A 392 -16.79 16.42 -16.89
C LEU A 392 -16.83 16.11 -18.37
#